data_d2be6df3e8d05e7fd3327f07212dd340
#
_entry.id   d2be6df3e8d05e7fd3327f07212dd340
#
_cell.length_a   1.000
_cell.length_b   1.000
_cell.length_c   1.000
_cell.angle_alpha   90.00
_cell.angle_beta   90.00
_cell.angle_gamma   90.00
#
_symmetry.space_group_name_H-M   'P 1'
#
loop_
_entity.id
_entity.type
_entity.pdbx_description
1 polymer ?
#
loop_
_entity_poly.entity_id
_entity_poly.type
_entity_poly.pdbx_seq_one_letter_code
_entity_poly.pdbx_strand_id
1 'polypeptide(L)'
;MSAPQGSVLIVGVGSPQGLGAAIARRFAAGGFPVLIAGRSRDKLEATLAELKAAGAAAALAVGDATQAADVAGFVAAAQALAPLAVAVHNAGGNRPAPFLKITQEQFETHWREHALGGFHLAQAALPALLARGEGSLIFTGASGSLRGKANFAPFAAAKAAVRNLAQSIAREFGPQNIHVGHIVVDGGILGERLLSFRPQLAQERGPDGMLDIDAIADSYWFLHHQHRSAWTLELDLRPWAENF
;
A
#
# COMPACT_ATOMS: atom_id res chain seq x y z
N MET A 1 -11.99 0.84 -24.69
CA MET A 1 -10.70 1.13 -24.00
C MET A 1 -9.74 -0.01 -24.33
N SER A 2 -8.51 0.28 -24.76
CA SER A 2 -7.50 -0.76 -24.95
C SER A 2 -7.21 -1.46 -23.61
N ALA A 3 -6.93 -2.77 -23.64
CA ALA A 3 -6.55 -3.50 -22.44
C ALA A 3 -5.33 -2.85 -21.76
N PRO A 4 -5.27 -2.83 -20.42
CA PRO A 4 -4.12 -2.29 -19.70
C PRO A 4 -2.83 -3.01 -20.12
N GLN A 5 -1.81 -2.23 -20.43
CA GLN A 5 -0.54 -2.78 -20.93
C GLN A 5 0.45 -3.01 -19.79
N GLY A 6 0.08 -3.71 -18.73
CA GLY A 6 1.02 -4.00 -17.66
C GLY A 6 0.39 -4.64 -16.43
N SER A 7 1.21 -5.13 -15.52
CA SER A 7 0.78 -5.75 -14.26
C SER A 7 0.84 -4.77 -13.08
N VAL A 8 0.09 -5.10 -12.04
CA VAL A 8 0.09 -4.38 -10.76
C VAL A 8 0.56 -5.31 -9.65
N LEU A 9 1.56 -4.88 -8.89
CA LEU A 9 2.04 -5.54 -7.69
C LEU A 9 1.55 -4.82 -6.44
N ILE A 10 0.83 -5.53 -5.56
CA ILE A 10 0.43 -5.01 -4.25
C ILE A 10 1.14 -5.81 -3.16
N VAL A 11 2.06 -5.16 -2.44
CA VAL A 11 2.77 -5.74 -1.29
C VAL A 11 2.09 -5.32 0.00
N GLY A 12 1.72 -6.29 0.83
CA GLY A 12 0.97 -6.06 2.08
C GLY A 12 -0.52 -6.34 1.94
N VAL A 13 -0.86 -7.38 1.18
CA VAL A 13 -2.22 -7.90 1.12
C VAL A 13 -2.43 -8.87 2.29
N GLY A 14 -3.51 -8.63 3.02
CA GLY A 14 -3.99 -9.47 4.12
C GLY A 14 -5.31 -10.14 3.76
N SER A 15 -6.32 -9.99 4.66
CA SER A 15 -7.65 -10.54 4.40
C SER A 15 -8.37 -9.85 3.23
N PRO A 16 -9.40 -10.51 2.66
CA PRO A 16 -10.27 -9.91 1.65
C PRO A 16 -10.90 -8.57 2.06
N GLN A 17 -11.19 -8.38 3.34
CA GLN A 17 -11.74 -7.13 3.89
C GLN A 17 -10.63 -6.15 4.35
N GLY A 18 -9.46 -6.23 3.74
CA GLY A 18 -8.33 -5.32 4.00
C GLY A 18 -8.06 -4.39 2.82
N LEU A 19 -7.42 -3.25 3.11
CA LEU A 19 -7.09 -2.24 2.09
C LEU A 19 -6.28 -2.83 0.91
N GLY A 20 -5.30 -3.69 1.18
CA GLY A 20 -4.50 -4.30 0.10
C GLY A 20 -5.34 -5.14 -0.86
N ALA A 21 -6.36 -5.85 -0.37
CA ALA A 21 -7.31 -6.59 -1.20
C ALA A 21 -8.23 -5.66 -1.99
N ALA A 22 -8.70 -4.56 -1.39
CA ALA A 22 -9.51 -3.55 -2.07
C ALA A 22 -8.73 -2.90 -3.24
N ILE A 23 -7.45 -2.54 -3.02
CA ILE A 23 -6.57 -2.04 -4.09
C ILE A 23 -6.45 -3.08 -5.21
N ALA A 24 -6.26 -4.36 -4.87
CA ALA A 24 -6.17 -5.43 -5.84
C ALA A 24 -7.45 -5.58 -6.67
N ARG A 25 -8.63 -5.57 -6.01
CA ARG A 25 -9.94 -5.59 -6.70
C ARG A 25 -10.11 -4.39 -7.63
N ARG A 26 -9.72 -3.21 -7.18
CA ARG A 26 -9.88 -1.98 -7.98
C ARG A 26 -9.09 -2.03 -9.29
N PHE A 27 -7.82 -2.44 -9.22
CA PHE A 27 -7.00 -2.57 -10.43
C PHE A 27 -7.43 -3.74 -11.30
N ALA A 28 -7.81 -4.87 -10.69
CA ALA A 28 -8.35 -6.02 -11.41
C ALA A 28 -9.64 -5.68 -12.19
N ALA A 29 -10.57 -4.93 -11.58
CA ALA A 29 -11.77 -4.43 -12.23
C ALA A 29 -11.46 -3.47 -13.39
N GLY A 30 -10.32 -2.79 -13.36
CA GLY A 30 -9.79 -2.01 -14.47
C GLY A 30 -9.08 -2.84 -15.55
N GLY A 31 -9.03 -4.18 -15.40
CA GLY A 31 -8.47 -5.11 -16.37
C GLY A 31 -6.97 -5.36 -16.23
N PHE A 32 -6.30 -4.86 -15.18
CA PHE A 32 -4.90 -5.15 -14.95
C PHE A 32 -4.71 -6.58 -14.40
N PRO A 33 -3.73 -7.36 -14.92
CA PRO A 33 -3.20 -8.50 -14.20
C PRO A 33 -2.62 -8.08 -12.85
N VAL A 34 -3.00 -8.78 -11.77
CA VAL A 34 -2.64 -8.38 -10.40
C VAL A 34 -1.84 -9.46 -9.70
N LEU A 35 -0.67 -9.11 -9.15
CA LEU A 35 0.03 -9.92 -8.18
C LEU A 35 -0.22 -9.38 -6.78
N ILE A 36 -0.76 -10.22 -5.90
CA ILE A 36 -0.92 -9.93 -4.48
C ILE A 36 0.19 -10.60 -3.67
N ALA A 37 0.85 -9.85 -2.78
CA ALA A 37 1.95 -10.36 -1.99
C ALA A 37 1.77 -10.05 -0.49
N GLY A 38 2.17 -11.00 0.37
CA GLY A 38 2.06 -10.89 1.82
C GLY A 38 2.54 -12.14 2.55
N ARG A 39 2.46 -12.14 3.89
CA ARG A 39 3.02 -13.21 4.73
C ARG A 39 2.06 -14.38 4.96
N SER A 40 0.76 -14.15 4.93
CA SER A 40 -0.25 -15.17 5.27
C SER A 40 -0.80 -15.82 4.00
N ARG A 41 -0.39 -17.06 3.74
CA ARG A 41 -0.85 -17.85 2.61
C ARG A 41 -2.37 -17.92 2.55
N ASP A 42 -3.01 -18.33 3.64
CA ASP A 42 -4.47 -18.55 3.69
C ASP A 42 -5.26 -17.27 3.33
N LYS A 43 -4.80 -16.10 3.85
CA LYS A 43 -5.43 -14.81 3.54
C LYS A 43 -5.23 -14.40 2.08
N LEU A 44 -4.06 -14.67 1.52
CA LEU A 44 -3.78 -14.43 0.11
C LEU A 44 -4.60 -15.34 -0.78
N GLU A 45 -4.74 -16.62 -0.43
CA GLU A 45 -5.56 -17.60 -1.18
C GLU A 45 -7.03 -17.18 -1.19
N ALA A 46 -7.57 -16.74 -0.04
CA ALA A 46 -8.92 -16.20 0.02
C ALA A 46 -9.12 -14.98 -0.90
N THR A 47 -8.21 -14.02 -0.85
CA THR A 47 -8.26 -12.83 -1.73
C THR A 47 -8.10 -13.23 -3.20
N LEU A 48 -7.19 -14.15 -3.51
CA LEU A 48 -7.00 -14.65 -4.88
C LEU A 48 -8.24 -15.34 -5.44
N ALA A 49 -8.92 -16.13 -4.59
CA ALA A 49 -10.17 -16.79 -4.97
C ALA A 49 -11.26 -15.79 -5.37
N GLU A 50 -11.42 -14.70 -4.60
CA GLU A 50 -12.36 -13.61 -4.95
C GLU A 50 -11.99 -12.93 -6.28
N LEU A 51 -10.71 -12.60 -6.47
CA LEU A 51 -10.24 -11.98 -7.72
C LEU A 51 -10.50 -12.89 -8.93
N LYS A 52 -10.21 -14.18 -8.81
CA LYS A 52 -10.46 -15.16 -9.89
C LYS A 52 -11.94 -15.37 -10.14
N ALA A 53 -12.77 -15.42 -9.10
CA ALA A 53 -14.22 -15.51 -9.25
C ALA A 53 -14.81 -14.30 -9.99
N ALA A 54 -14.21 -13.12 -9.84
CA ALA A 54 -14.53 -11.91 -10.61
C ALA A 54 -13.93 -11.90 -12.03
N GLY A 55 -13.26 -12.98 -12.47
CA GLY A 55 -12.67 -13.10 -13.80
C GLY A 55 -11.32 -12.41 -13.98
N ALA A 56 -10.67 -11.99 -12.90
CA ALA A 56 -9.40 -11.28 -12.97
C ALA A 56 -8.22 -12.22 -13.27
N ALA A 57 -7.28 -11.76 -14.08
CA ALA A 57 -5.96 -12.35 -14.19
C ALA A 57 -5.17 -12.01 -12.91
N ALA A 58 -5.06 -12.95 -11.98
CA ALA A 58 -4.42 -12.72 -10.69
C ALA A 58 -3.56 -13.90 -10.24
N ALA A 59 -2.49 -13.59 -9.52
CA ALA A 59 -1.61 -14.54 -8.86
C ALA A 59 -1.23 -14.06 -7.45
N LEU A 60 -0.65 -14.94 -6.63
CA LEU A 60 -0.16 -14.60 -5.30
C LEU A 60 1.32 -14.98 -5.15
N ALA A 61 2.00 -14.26 -4.25
CA ALA A 61 3.34 -14.59 -3.77
C ALA A 61 3.39 -14.46 -2.24
N VAL A 62 3.86 -15.51 -1.57
CA VAL A 62 4.02 -15.51 -0.11
C VAL A 62 5.46 -15.11 0.22
N GLY A 63 5.63 -14.16 1.13
CA GLY A 63 6.93 -13.71 1.61
C GLY A 63 6.85 -12.47 2.49
N ASP A 64 7.98 -12.00 2.96
CA ASP A 64 8.10 -10.87 3.88
C ASP A 64 8.73 -9.66 3.17
N ALA A 65 8.02 -8.53 3.17
CA ALA A 65 8.51 -7.27 2.58
C ALA A 65 9.80 -6.73 3.26
N THR A 66 10.13 -7.21 4.45
CA THR A 66 11.40 -6.87 5.12
C THR A 66 12.61 -7.63 4.57
N GLN A 67 12.39 -8.60 3.69
CA GLN A 67 13.40 -9.41 3.04
C GLN A 67 13.57 -9.00 1.57
N ALA A 68 14.73 -8.48 1.19
CA ALA A 68 14.99 -8.01 -0.17
C ALA A 68 14.79 -9.10 -1.22
N ALA A 69 15.18 -10.35 -0.91
CA ALA A 69 15.03 -11.48 -1.82
C ALA A 69 13.56 -11.81 -2.11
N ASP A 70 12.69 -11.78 -1.09
CA ASP A 70 11.26 -12.01 -1.26
C ASP A 70 10.64 -10.92 -2.15
N VAL A 71 11.00 -9.66 -1.90
CA VAL A 71 10.48 -8.52 -2.68
C VAL A 71 10.95 -8.58 -4.14
N ALA A 72 12.19 -8.97 -4.39
CA ALA A 72 12.68 -9.23 -5.75
C ALA A 72 11.86 -10.35 -6.43
N GLY A 73 11.55 -11.42 -5.70
CA GLY A 73 10.67 -12.49 -6.15
C GLY A 73 9.26 -12.01 -6.49
N PHE A 74 8.68 -11.10 -5.69
CA PHE A 74 7.38 -10.50 -5.99
C PHE A 74 7.38 -9.70 -7.28
N VAL A 75 8.41 -8.88 -7.51
CA VAL A 75 8.54 -8.12 -8.75
C VAL A 75 8.69 -9.04 -9.95
N ALA A 76 9.53 -10.07 -9.86
CA ALA A 76 9.68 -11.05 -10.93
C ALA A 76 8.37 -11.79 -11.24
N ALA A 77 7.61 -12.19 -10.22
CA ALA A 77 6.31 -12.83 -10.39
C ALA A 77 5.27 -11.88 -11.01
N ALA A 78 5.27 -10.59 -10.67
CA ALA A 78 4.41 -9.61 -11.30
C ALA A 78 4.76 -9.41 -12.78
N GLN A 79 6.05 -9.33 -13.11
CA GLN A 79 6.53 -9.22 -14.49
C GLN A 79 6.24 -10.48 -15.34
N ALA A 80 6.12 -11.65 -14.72
CA ALA A 80 5.70 -12.86 -15.41
C ALA A 80 4.23 -12.83 -15.86
N LEU A 81 3.37 -12.00 -15.23
CA LEU A 81 1.99 -11.77 -15.67
C LEU A 81 1.93 -10.78 -16.85
N ALA A 82 2.66 -9.69 -16.75
CA ALA A 82 2.81 -8.64 -17.76
C ALA A 82 3.94 -7.67 -17.32
N PRO A 83 4.48 -6.81 -18.19
CA PRO A 83 5.43 -5.77 -17.78
C PRO A 83 4.89 -4.94 -16.60
N LEU A 84 5.69 -4.74 -15.56
CA LEU A 84 5.24 -4.03 -14.34
C LEU A 84 4.83 -2.60 -14.66
N ALA A 85 3.59 -2.22 -14.36
CA ALA A 85 3.07 -0.86 -14.54
C ALA A 85 2.89 -0.12 -13.20
N VAL A 86 2.52 -0.85 -12.13
CA VAL A 86 2.27 -0.26 -10.81
C VAL A 86 2.85 -1.15 -9.72
N ALA A 87 3.56 -0.53 -8.77
CA ALA A 87 3.97 -1.18 -7.54
C ALA A 87 3.43 -0.41 -6.33
N VAL A 88 2.77 -1.12 -5.40
CA VAL A 88 2.16 -0.53 -4.20
C VAL A 88 2.78 -1.11 -2.94
N HIS A 89 3.34 -0.25 -2.08
CA HIS A 89 3.77 -0.61 -0.73
C HIS A 89 2.66 -0.32 0.28
N ASN A 90 1.94 -1.36 0.68
CA ASN A 90 0.88 -1.31 1.70
C ASN A 90 1.20 -2.15 2.94
N ALA A 91 2.41 -2.72 3.00
CA ALA A 91 2.84 -3.55 4.12
C ALA A 91 3.08 -2.74 5.39
N GLY A 92 2.91 -3.41 6.53
CA GLY A 92 3.17 -2.89 7.85
C GLY A 92 1.93 -2.78 8.72
N GLY A 93 2.19 -2.65 10.01
CA GLY A 93 1.16 -2.65 11.03
C GLY A 93 1.32 -1.50 12.01
N ASN A 94 0.26 -1.25 12.76
CA ASN A 94 0.25 -0.32 13.85
C ASN A 94 0.05 -1.09 15.17
N ARG A 95 0.95 -0.89 16.13
CA ARG A 95 0.91 -1.52 17.46
C ARG A 95 1.18 -0.43 18.49
N PRO A 96 0.13 0.25 19.00
CA PRO A 96 0.29 1.33 19.97
C PRO A 96 0.80 0.79 21.30
N ALA A 97 1.71 1.54 21.93
CA ALA A 97 2.22 1.26 23.27
C ALA A 97 2.69 2.55 23.96
N PRO A 98 2.58 2.68 25.30
CA PRO A 98 3.18 3.77 26.04
C PRO A 98 4.68 3.86 25.76
N PHE A 99 5.22 5.07 25.56
CA PHE A 99 6.60 5.29 25.11
C PHE A 99 7.64 4.55 25.96
N LEU A 100 7.54 4.63 27.28
CA LEU A 100 8.49 3.98 28.20
C LEU A 100 8.38 2.44 28.24
N LYS A 101 7.37 1.87 27.60
CA LYS A 101 7.20 0.40 27.45
C LYS A 101 7.61 -0.11 26.07
N ILE A 102 8.01 0.77 25.16
CA ILE A 102 8.47 0.40 23.82
C ILE A 102 9.89 -0.14 23.92
N THR A 103 10.08 -1.38 23.45
CA THR A 103 11.42 -1.95 23.33
C THR A 103 12.10 -1.50 22.04
N GLN A 104 13.44 -1.59 21.98
CA GLN A 104 14.20 -1.33 20.75
C GLN A 104 13.71 -2.24 19.62
N GLU A 105 13.48 -3.52 19.89
CA GLU A 105 12.97 -4.47 18.89
C GLU A 105 11.62 -4.05 18.30
N GLN A 106 10.70 -3.57 19.14
CA GLN A 106 9.41 -3.05 18.67
C GLN A 106 9.59 -1.82 17.77
N PHE A 107 10.51 -0.91 18.13
CA PHE A 107 10.82 0.26 17.32
C PHE A 107 11.40 -0.14 15.97
N GLU A 108 12.41 -1.01 15.95
CA GLU A 108 13.05 -1.51 14.75
C GLU A 108 12.09 -2.31 13.86
N THR A 109 11.18 -3.10 14.46
CA THR A 109 10.19 -3.87 13.72
C THR A 109 9.28 -2.96 12.90
N HIS A 110 8.77 -1.87 13.48
CA HIS A 110 7.97 -0.90 12.72
C HIS A 110 8.78 -0.25 11.60
N TRP A 111 10.03 0.11 11.87
CA TRP A 111 10.89 0.70 10.86
C TRP A 111 11.16 -0.28 9.70
N ARG A 112 11.44 -1.55 10.02
CA ARG A 112 11.66 -2.60 9.01
C ARG A 112 10.39 -2.85 8.18
N GLU A 113 9.24 -3.01 8.82
CA GLU A 113 7.98 -3.28 8.12
C GLU A 113 7.57 -2.13 7.18
N HIS A 114 7.77 -0.89 7.57
CA HIS A 114 7.33 0.27 6.80
C HIS A 114 8.44 0.87 5.92
N ALA A 115 9.51 1.35 6.53
CA ALA A 115 10.55 2.10 5.82
C ALA A 115 11.45 1.18 4.98
N LEU A 116 12.02 0.13 5.60
CA LEU A 116 12.91 -0.79 4.90
C LEU A 116 12.13 -1.59 3.84
N GLY A 117 10.93 -2.07 4.16
CA GLY A 117 10.08 -2.76 3.18
C GLY A 117 9.71 -1.88 1.98
N GLY A 118 9.41 -0.60 2.21
CA GLY A 118 9.19 0.39 1.15
C GLY A 118 10.43 0.63 0.29
N PHE A 119 11.60 0.70 0.92
CA PHE A 119 12.89 0.81 0.23
C PHE A 119 13.17 -0.43 -0.64
N HIS A 120 12.96 -1.64 -0.11
CA HIS A 120 13.15 -2.88 -0.89
C HIS A 120 12.23 -2.92 -2.11
N LEU A 121 10.94 -2.54 -1.95
CA LEU A 121 10.03 -2.48 -3.08
C LEU A 121 10.49 -1.47 -4.13
N ALA A 122 10.90 -0.28 -3.71
CA ALA A 122 11.41 0.73 -4.63
C ALA A 122 12.64 0.22 -5.41
N GLN A 123 13.62 -0.33 -4.71
CA GLN A 123 14.84 -0.87 -5.33
C GLN A 123 14.55 -1.99 -6.33
N ALA A 124 13.60 -2.87 -6.03
CA ALA A 124 13.25 -3.98 -6.92
C ALA A 124 12.36 -3.56 -8.10
N ALA A 125 11.42 -2.62 -7.88
CA ALA A 125 10.44 -2.23 -8.89
C ALA A 125 10.97 -1.17 -9.87
N LEU A 126 11.78 -0.22 -9.41
CA LEU A 126 12.26 0.89 -10.25
C LEU A 126 12.97 0.44 -11.53
N PRO A 127 13.87 -0.57 -11.52
CA PRO A 127 14.49 -1.02 -12.76
C PRO A 127 13.48 -1.49 -13.82
N ALA A 128 12.41 -2.19 -13.39
CA ALA A 128 11.37 -2.66 -14.29
C ALA A 128 10.50 -1.50 -14.83
N LEU A 129 10.13 -0.55 -13.97
CA LEU A 129 9.36 0.64 -14.36
C LEU A 129 10.17 1.53 -15.32
N LEU A 130 11.46 1.74 -15.06
CA LEU A 130 12.37 2.49 -15.94
C LEU A 130 12.56 1.80 -17.29
N ALA A 131 12.72 0.48 -17.31
CA ALA A 131 12.84 -0.28 -18.56
C ALA A 131 11.55 -0.19 -19.39
N ARG A 132 10.39 -0.07 -18.75
CA ARG A 132 9.11 0.20 -19.41
C ARG A 132 9.00 1.65 -19.92
N GLY A 133 9.74 2.59 -19.34
CA GLY A 133 9.69 4.03 -19.66
C GLY A 133 8.55 4.80 -19.01
N GLU A 134 7.72 4.14 -18.21
CA GLU A 134 6.61 4.74 -17.45
C GLU A 134 6.13 3.82 -16.35
N GLY A 135 5.48 4.34 -15.34
CA GLY A 135 4.83 3.55 -14.30
C GLY A 135 4.58 4.33 -13.02
N SER A 136 3.98 3.65 -12.05
CA SER A 136 3.66 4.24 -10.75
C SER A 136 4.23 3.42 -9.59
N LEU A 137 4.82 4.13 -8.64
CA LEU A 137 5.25 3.57 -7.35
C LEU A 137 4.50 4.30 -6.24
N ILE A 138 3.61 3.59 -5.52
CA ILE A 138 2.69 4.20 -4.56
C ILE A 138 2.92 3.64 -3.16
N PHE A 139 3.05 4.54 -2.19
CA PHE A 139 3.26 4.21 -0.78
C PHE A 139 2.03 4.54 0.05
N THR A 140 1.58 3.58 0.85
CA THR A 140 0.54 3.80 1.85
C THR A 140 1.13 4.53 3.05
N GLY A 141 0.79 5.78 3.21
CA GLY A 141 1.08 6.61 4.37
C GLY A 141 0.02 6.48 5.48
N ALA A 142 0.08 7.37 6.43
CA ALA A 142 -0.88 7.50 7.52
C ALA A 142 -0.76 8.89 8.15
N SER A 143 -1.66 9.25 9.09
CA SER A 143 -1.49 10.44 9.95
C SER A 143 -0.09 10.49 10.59
N GLY A 144 0.46 9.31 10.94
CA GLY A 144 1.83 9.18 11.45
C GLY A 144 2.93 9.65 10.48
N SER A 145 2.64 9.80 9.19
CA SER A 145 3.58 10.39 8.22
C SER A 145 3.76 11.89 8.40
N LEU A 146 2.76 12.56 8.98
CA LEU A 146 2.69 14.02 9.12
C LEU A 146 2.91 14.48 10.57
N ARG A 147 2.45 13.70 11.55
CA ARG A 147 2.48 14.07 12.98
C ARG A 147 2.57 12.86 13.88
N GLY A 148 3.30 13.01 14.99
CA GLY A 148 3.31 12.03 16.07
C GLY A 148 2.05 12.12 16.94
N LYS A 149 1.59 10.97 17.45
CA LYS A 149 0.52 10.86 18.44
C LYS A 149 1.01 10.06 19.63
N ALA A 150 0.51 10.36 20.82
CA ALA A 150 0.81 9.58 22.02
C ALA A 150 0.56 8.08 21.78
N ASN A 151 1.46 7.25 22.25
CA ASN A 151 1.49 5.79 22.09
C ASN A 151 1.84 5.26 20.68
N PHE A 152 2.15 6.12 19.69
CA PHE A 152 2.40 5.72 18.32
C PHE A 152 3.82 6.05 17.84
N ALA A 153 4.77 6.28 18.73
CA ALA A 153 6.12 6.75 18.38
C ALA A 153 6.83 5.88 17.31
N PRO A 154 6.90 4.53 17.41
CA PRO A 154 7.56 3.72 16.39
C PRO A 154 6.86 3.80 15.03
N PHE A 155 5.54 3.77 15.04
CA PHE A 155 4.73 3.87 13.82
C PHE A 155 4.89 5.23 13.14
N ALA A 156 4.81 6.33 13.90
CA ALA A 156 4.97 7.68 13.35
C ALA A 156 6.38 7.90 12.78
N ALA A 157 7.42 7.48 13.49
CA ALA A 157 8.80 7.55 12.99
C ALA A 157 8.99 6.78 11.68
N ALA A 158 8.45 5.55 11.61
CA ALA A 158 8.53 4.72 10.41
C ALA A 158 7.73 5.30 9.24
N LYS A 159 6.53 5.82 9.48
CA LYS A 159 5.68 6.43 8.42
C LYS A 159 6.22 7.76 7.93
N ALA A 160 6.84 8.57 8.78
CA ALA A 160 7.58 9.77 8.38
C ALA A 160 8.77 9.41 7.47
N ALA A 161 9.49 8.32 7.78
CA ALA A 161 10.56 7.81 6.94
C ALA A 161 10.05 7.39 5.54
N VAL A 162 8.91 6.68 5.47
CA VAL A 162 8.28 6.34 4.17
C VAL A 162 7.91 7.58 3.36
N ARG A 163 7.37 8.62 4.00
CA ARG A 163 7.03 9.88 3.35
C ARG A 163 8.26 10.53 2.71
N ASN A 164 9.35 10.65 3.47
CA ASN A 164 10.59 11.25 2.95
C ASN A 164 11.25 10.36 1.86
N LEU A 165 11.17 9.04 1.99
CA LEU A 165 11.62 8.11 0.97
C LEU A 165 10.85 8.33 -0.35
N ALA A 166 9.53 8.38 -0.30
CA ALA A 166 8.69 8.66 -1.48
C ALA A 166 9.03 9.99 -2.13
N GLN A 167 9.25 11.06 -1.32
CA GLN A 167 9.65 12.37 -1.82
C GLN A 167 11.00 12.37 -2.52
N SER A 168 11.98 11.64 -1.99
CA SER A 168 13.31 11.50 -2.60
C SER A 168 13.22 10.79 -3.96
N ILE A 169 12.54 9.65 -3.99
CA ILE A 169 12.34 8.86 -5.22
C ILE A 169 11.57 9.67 -6.27
N ALA A 170 10.54 10.40 -5.86
CA ALA A 170 9.74 11.23 -6.78
C ALA A 170 10.59 12.29 -7.49
N ARG A 171 11.52 12.94 -6.77
CA ARG A 171 12.41 13.95 -7.35
C ARG A 171 13.44 13.35 -8.30
N GLU A 172 13.94 12.17 -7.99
CA GLU A 172 14.96 11.50 -8.78
C GLU A 172 14.38 10.86 -10.05
N PHE A 173 13.22 10.19 -9.94
CA PHE A 173 12.65 9.37 -11.03
C PHE A 173 11.44 10.01 -11.72
N GLY A 174 10.85 11.05 -11.16
CA GLY A 174 9.78 11.81 -11.82
C GLY A 174 10.19 12.35 -13.20
N PRO A 175 11.38 12.95 -13.38
CA PRO A 175 11.88 13.35 -14.69
C PRO A 175 12.04 12.20 -15.70
N GLN A 176 12.11 10.96 -15.20
CA GLN A 176 12.22 9.73 -15.99
C GLN A 176 10.85 9.06 -16.21
N ASN A 177 9.75 9.81 -16.04
CA ASN A 177 8.38 9.37 -16.27
C ASN A 177 7.88 8.32 -15.28
N ILE A 178 8.41 8.29 -14.06
CA ILE A 178 7.91 7.44 -12.97
C ILE A 178 7.09 8.27 -11.99
N HIS A 179 5.79 8.00 -11.91
CA HIS A 179 4.91 8.66 -10.97
C HIS A 179 5.03 8.04 -9.58
N VAL A 180 5.55 8.78 -8.61
CA VAL A 180 5.63 8.34 -7.21
C VAL A 180 4.57 9.04 -6.40
N GLY A 181 3.70 8.25 -5.73
CA GLY A 181 2.62 8.75 -4.89
C GLY A 181 2.76 8.31 -3.43
N HIS A 182 2.40 9.18 -2.51
CA HIS A 182 2.28 8.87 -1.08
C HIS A 182 0.87 9.21 -0.62
N ILE A 183 0.09 8.19 -0.21
CA ILE A 183 -1.30 8.38 0.24
C ILE A 183 -1.35 8.39 1.76
N VAL A 184 -1.65 9.54 2.33
CA VAL A 184 -1.85 9.72 3.77
C VAL A 184 -3.26 9.24 4.13
N VAL A 185 -3.36 8.08 4.75
CA VAL A 185 -4.63 7.55 5.28
C VAL A 185 -4.80 8.05 6.71
N ASP A 186 -5.54 9.15 6.88
CA ASP A 186 -5.71 9.84 8.15
C ASP A 186 -7.08 9.55 8.78
N GLY A 187 -7.18 8.41 9.43
CA GLY A 187 -8.40 7.96 10.10
C GLY A 187 -8.43 6.45 10.30
N GLY A 188 -9.49 5.97 10.93
CA GLY A 188 -9.75 4.55 11.10
C GLY A 188 -10.19 3.92 9.77
N ILE A 189 -9.46 2.93 9.28
CA ILE A 189 -9.83 2.16 8.08
C ILE A 189 -10.95 1.18 8.47
N LEU A 190 -12.07 1.20 7.75
CA LEU A 190 -13.17 0.25 7.90
C LEU A 190 -12.77 -1.10 7.28
N GLY A 191 -11.99 -1.87 8.02
CA GLY A 191 -11.46 -3.16 7.57
C GLY A 191 -11.30 -4.13 8.71
N GLU A 192 -11.23 -5.44 8.38
CA GLU A 192 -11.17 -6.54 9.34
C GLU A 192 -10.14 -6.30 10.46
N ARG A 193 -8.95 -5.81 10.11
CA ARG A 193 -7.88 -5.62 11.08
C ARG A 193 -8.26 -4.69 12.22
N LEU A 194 -8.86 -3.53 11.94
CA LEU A 194 -9.22 -2.57 12.99
C LEU A 194 -10.44 -3.07 13.76
N LEU A 195 -11.42 -3.63 13.07
CA LEU A 195 -12.63 -4.15 13.67
C LEU A 195 -12.40 -5.39 14.54
N SER A 196 -11.35 -6.19 14.30
CA SER A 196 -10.98 -7.29 15.19
C SER A 196 -10.52 -6.82 16.57
N PHE A 197 -9.96 -5.60 16.69
CA PHE A 197 -9.58 -5.00 17.98
C PHE A 197 -10.64 -4.06 18.57
N ARG A 198 -11.43 -3.45 17.72
CA ARG A 198 -12.46 -2.46 18.07
C ARG A 198 -13.75 -2.72 17.28
N PRO A 199 -14.47 -3.82 17.58
CA PRO A 199 -15.64 -4.23 16.78
C PRO A 199 -16.79 -3.21 16.77
N GLN A 200 -16.91 -2.39 17.81
CA GLN A 200 -17.96 -1.37 17.92
C GLN A 200 -17.59 -0.03 17.28
N LEU A 201 -16.34 0.14 16.84
CA LEU A 201 -15.82 1.44 16.38
C LEU A 201 -16.61 2.00 15.20
N ALA A 202 -17.05 1.16 14.27
CA ALA A 202 -17.86 1.59 13.14
C ALA A 202 -19.19 2.17 13.59
N GLN A 203 -19.85 1.56 14.59
CA GLN A 203 -21.08 2.08 15.17
C GLN A 203 -20.85 3.37 15.96
N GLU A 204 -19.77 3.45 16.75
CA GLU A 204 -19.38 4.65 17.50
C GLU A 204 -19.11 5.86 16.60
N ARG A 205 -18.52 5.63 15.43
CA ARG A 205 -18.19 6.68 14.47
C ARG A 205 -19.35 7.10 13.57
N GLY A 206 -20.39 6.28 13.47
CA GLY A 206 -21.56 6.53 12.64
C GLY A 206 -21.31 6.37 11.14
N PRO A 207 -22.30 6.71 10.30
CA PRO A 207 -22.19 6.59 8.84
C PRO A 207 -21.02 7.43 8.31
N ASP A 208 -20.19 6.81 7.45
CA ASP A 208 -19.01 7.42 6.81
C ASP A 208 -17.98 8.03 7.79
N GLY A 209 -18.09 7.68 9.08
CA GLY A 209 -17.15 8.15 10.11
C GLY A 209 -15.84 7.36 10.16
N MET A 210 -15.66 6.37 9.27
CA MET A 210 -14.42 5.62 9.02
C MET A 210 -14.12 5.61 7.53
N LEU A 211 -12.83 5.43 7.19
CA LEU A 211 -12.41 5.33 5.80
C LEU A 211 -12.82 3.98 5.20
N ASP A 212 -13.68 4.01 4.19
CA ASP A 212 -14.06 2.85 3.40
C ASP A 212 -12.87 2.37 2.56
N ILE A 213 -12.63 1.05 2.54
CA ILE A 213 -11.46 0.47 1.86
C ILE A 213 -11.53 0.62 0.33
N ASP A 214 -12.71 0.56 -0.26
CA ASP A 214 -12.86 0.68 -1.71
C ASP A 214 -12.75 2.16 -2.14
N ALA A 215 -13.27 3.09 -1.34
CA ALA A 215 -13.05 4.53 -1.54
C ALA A 215 -11.56 4.92 -1.42
N ILE A 216 -10.82 4.32 -0.49
CA ILE A 216 -9.35 4.48 -0.44
C ILE A 216 -8.71 3.90 -1.72
N ALA A 217 -9.12 2.71 -2.15
CA ALA A 217 -8.55 2.04 -3.32
C ALA A 217 -8.74 2.84 -4.62
N ASP A 218 -9.85 3.58 -4.76
CA ASP A 218 -10.08 4.50 -5.87
C ASP A 218 -9.01 5.60 -5.95
N SER A 219 -8.42 6.01 -4.83
CA SER A 219 -7.34 7.00 -4.80
C SER A 219 -6.03 6.45 -5.40
N TYR A 220 -5.73 5.15 -5.24
CA TYR A 220 -4.58 4.51 -5.92
C TYR A 220 -4.79 4.44 -7.42
N TRP A 221 -6.00 4.10 -7.83
CA TRP A 221 -6.40 4.11 -9.24
C TRP A 221 -6.29 5.51 -9.84
N PHE A 222 -6.81 6.52 -9.14
CA PHE A 222 -6.74 7.92 -9.56
C PHE A 222 -5.29 8.38 -9.76
N LEU A 223 -4.40 8.14 -8.79
CA LEU A 223 -2.99 8.52 -8.91
C LEU A 223 -2.35 7.89 -10.14
N HIS A 224 -2.55 6.60 -10.38
CA HIS A 224 -1.96 5.93 -11.54
C HIS A 224 -2.42 6.52 -12.87
N HIS A 225 -3.66 7.01 -12.94
CA HIS A 225 -4.26 7.52 -14.18
C HIS A 225 -4.15 9.03 -14.35
N GLN A 226 -3.47 9.74 -13.46
CA GLN A 226 -3.25 11.17 -13.61
C GLN A 226 -2.41 11.49 -14.85
N HIS A 227 -2.81 12.54 -15.55
CA HIS A 227 -1.99 13.08 -16.63
C HIS A 227 -0.65 13.60 -16.06
N ARG A 228 0.47 13.27 -16.71
CA ARG A 228 1.81 13.57 -16.19
C ARG A 228 2.12 15.04 -15.95
N SER A 229 1.37 15.95 -16.57
CA SER A 229 1.50 17.40 -16.31
C SER A 229 0.89 17.85 -14.98
N ALA A 230 0.19 16.93 -14.27
CA ALA A 230 -0.53 17.25 -13.04
C ALA A 230 -0.46 16.07 -12.03
N TRP A 231 0.72 15.50 -11.85
CA TRP A 231 0.93 14.42 -10.90
C TRP A 231 0.86 14.91 -9.45
N THR A 232 0.14 14.16 -8.62
CA THR A 232 0.05 14.35 -7.18
C THR A 232 1.13 13.52 -6.49
N LEU A 233 2.04 14.18 -5.76
CA LEU A 233 3.03 13.50 -4.92
C LEU A 233 2.40 12.97 -3.62
N GLU A 234 1.58 13.77 -2.96
CA GLU A 234 0.96 13.43 -1.68
C GLU A 234 -0.54 13.70 -1.71
N LEU A 235 -1.32 12.69 -1.37
CA LEU A 235 -2.78 12.76 -1.29
C LEU A 235 -3.23 12.44 0.14
N ASP A 236 -4.02 13.31 0.75
CA ASP A 236 -4.51 13.17 2.10
C ASP A 236 -5.98 12.74 2.10
N LEU A 237 -6.26 11.60 2.74
CA LEU A 237 -7.58 11.00 2.83
C LEU A 237 -8.02 10.92 4.29
N ARG A 238 -9.22 11.39 4.59
CA ARG A 238 -9.81 11.28 5.92
C ARG A 238 -11.32 11.18 5.87
N PRO A 239 -11.96 10.57 6.87
CA PRO A 239 -13.41 10.67 7.03
C PRO A 239 -13.83 12.13 7.22
N TRP A 240 -15.01 12.50 6.75
CA TRP A 240 -15.52 13.87 6.84
C TRP A 240 -15.59 14.43 8.27
N ALA A 241 -15.73 13.54 9.27
CA ALA A 241 -15.86 13.90 10.69
C ALA A 241 -14.54 13.70 11.48
N GLU A 242 -13.39 13.40 10.82
CA GLU A 242 -12.13 13.21 11.54
C GLU A 242 -11.54 14.55 11.98
N ASN A 243 -11.18 14.65 13.26
CA ASN A 243 -10.45 15.81 13.78
C ASN A 243 -8.94 15.67 13.48
N PHE A 244 -8.32 16.72 12.99
CA PHE A 244 -6.90 16.71 12.56
C PHE A 244 -6.17 18.02 12.91
#